data_dfbd90e72bf23f2b121b3b136ffb1b54
#
_entry.id   dfbd90e72bf23f2b121b3b136ffb1b54
#
_cell.length_a   1.000
_cell.length_b   1.000
_cell.length_c   1.000
_cell.angle_alpha   90.00
_cell.angle_beta   90.00
_cell.angle_gamma   90.00
#
_symmetry.space_group_name_H-M   'P 1'
#
loop_
_entity.id
_entity.type
_entity.pdbx_description
1 polymer ?
#
loop_
_entity_poly.entity_id
_entity_poly.type
_entity_poly.pdbx_seq_one_letter_code
_entity_poly.pdbx_strand_id
1 'polypeptide(L)'
;KTYEDAVKEYEELVQKDGYTGGYARLFSDYMVIILGILPVFLAVTRELRDRRANMQELIYVRRSSSMTIIASRYLSMVVMILIPVFALSIQPLAGCVTYAKTAGISVDYLAFAKYIAGWLLPTVMVVTALGMLLTELTDTALAVLVQGAWWFVSIFMGAKTMNGGRYGWNLIPRHNTILNYSGYQEGVSQLLSNRILYASLAVIAVSV
;
A
#
# COMPACT_ATOMS: atom_id res chain seq x y z
N LYS A 1 -8.78 28.36 -9.33
CA LYS A 1 -9.72 27.52 -10.09
C LYS A 1 -10.99 28.31 -10.32
N THR A 2 -11.46 28.36 -11.56
CA THR A 2 -12.75 28.94 -11.91
C THR A 2 -13.89 27.95 -11.63
N TYR A 3 -15.14 28.43 -11.63
CA TYR A 3 -16.30 27.54 -11.48
C TYR A 3 -16.36 26.52 -12.63
N GLU A 4 -16.04 26.93 -13.85
CA GLU A 4 -15.99 26.06 -15.03
C GLU A 4 -14.97 24.92 -14.87
N ASP A 5 -13.78 25.20 -14.32
CA ASP A 5 -12.78 24.17 -14.04
C ASP A 5 -13.31 23.12 -13.04
N ALA A 6 -14.02 23.57 -12.01
CA ALA A 6 -14.58 22.68 -10.99
C ALA A 6 -15.68 21.78 -11.56
N VAL A 7 -16.55 22.32 -12.42
CA VAL A 7 -17.59 21.56 -13.12
C VAL A 7 -16.97 20.51 -14.03
N LYS A 8 -15.97 20.89 -14.83
CA LYS A 8 -15.27 19.96 -15.72
C LYS A 8 -14.61 18.80 -14.95
N GLU A 9 -13.90 19.09 -13.85
CA GLU A 9 -13.28 18.06 -13.01
C GLU A 9 -14.33 17.12 -12.40
N TYR A 10 -15.49 17.64 -12.01
CA TYR A 10 -16.59 16.82 -11.49
C TYR A 10 -17.18 15.93 -12.58
N GLU A 11 -17.38 16.45 -13.78
CA GLU A 11 -17.85 15.66 -14.93
C GLU A 11 -16.85 14.56 -15.29
N GLU A 12 -15.54 14.83 -15.26
CA GLU A 12 -14.51 13.82 -15.47
C GLU A 12 -14.54 12.73 -14.39
N LEU A 13 -14.75 13.09 -13.12
CA LEU A 13 -14.90 12.14 -12.03
C LEU A 13 -16.10 11.22 -12.24
N VAL A 14 -17.25 11.78 -12.64
CA VAL A 14 -18.50 11.03 -12.77
C VAL A 14 -18.51 10.16 -14.03
N GLN A 15 -18.04 10.70 -15.17
CA GLN A 15 -18.19 10.04 -16.47
C GLN A 15 -17.02 9.13 -16.85
N LYS A 16 -15.78 9.48 -16.43
CA LYS A 16 -14.57 8.78 -16.86
C LYS A 16 -13.97 7.91 -15.76
N ASP A 17 -13.79 8.43 -14.54
CA ASP A 17 -13.16 7.72 -13.41
C ASP A 17 -14.16 6.78 -12.71
N GLY A 18 -15.42 7.19 -12.69
CA GLY A 18 -16.43 6.62 -11.80
C GLY A 18 -16.28 7.14 -10.37
N TYR A 19 -17.40 7.51 -9.76
CA TYR A 19 -17.42 8.09 -8.40
C TYR A 19 -16.71 7.18 -7.37
N THR A 20 -16.96 5.87 -7.44
CA THR A 20 -16.30 4.86 -6.58
C THR A 20 -14.79 4.76 -6.83
N GLY A 21 -14.33 4.95 -8.07
CA GLY A 21 -12.91 4.93 -8.45
C GLY A 21 -12.12 6.07 -7.82
N GLY A 22 -12.62 7.31 -7.92
CA GLY A 22 -11.98 8.46 -7.30
C GLY A 22 -11.84 8.33 -5.78
N TYR A 23 -12.89 7.86 -5.10
CA TYR A 23 -12.84 7.63 -3.64
C TYR A 23 -11.95 6.45 -3.24
N ALA A 24 -11.92 5.38 -4.03
CA ALA A 24 -11.03 4.25 -3.78
C ALA A 24 -9.55 4.66 -3.92
N ARG A 25 -9.24 5.52 -4.90
CA ARG A 25 -7.92 6.14 -5.07
C ARG A 25 -7.55 6.99 -3.86
N LEU A 26 -8.45 7.87 -3.41
CA LEU A 26 -8.22 8.70 -2.23
C LEU A 26 -8.03 7.86 -0.96
N PHE A 27 -8.85 6.84 -0.76
CA PHE A 27 -8.69 5.91 0.36
C PHE A 27 -7.29 5.28 0.36
N SER A 28 -6.85 4.77 -0.80
CA SER A 28 -5.53 4.16 -0.94
C SER A 28 -4.41 5.16 -0.75
N ASP A 29 -4.58 6.39 -1.21
CA ASP A 29 -3.62 7.49 -1.02
C ASP A 29 -3.38 7.84 0.46
N TYR A 30 -4.40 7.80 1.30
CA TYR A 30 -4.24 8.01 2.74
C TYR A 30 -3.74 6.75 3.46
N MET A 31 -4.26 5.58 3.10
CA MET A 31 -3.85 4.32 3.72
C MET A 31 -2.39 3.99 3.46
N VAL A 32 -1.83 4.35 2.30
CA VAL A 32 -0.42 4.07 2.00
C VAL A 32 0.55 4.81 2.95
N ILE A 33 0.14 5.94 3.54
CA ILE A 33 0.94 6.65 4.54
C ILE A 33 1.16 5.76 5.76
N ILE A 34 0.09 5.17 6.28
CA ILE A 34 0.14 4.30 7.45
C ILE A 34 0.85 2.99 7.11
N LEU A 35 0.52 2.41 5.96
CA LEU A 35 1.09 1.15 5.50
C LEU A 35 2.55 1.25 5.04
N GLY A 36 3.04 2.46 4.81
CA GLY A 36 4.45 2.70 4.53
C GLY A 36 5.36 2.49 5.75
N ILE A 37 4.82 2.44 6.97
CA ILE A 37 5.61 2.23 8.19
C ILE A 37 5.08 1.10 9.08
N LEU A 38 3.76 0.91 9.18
CA LEU A 38 3.18 -0.04 10.12
C LEU A 38 3.71 -1.48 9.98
N PRO A 39 3.89 -2.04 8.77
CA PRO A 39 4.32 -3.42 8.60
C PRO A 39 5.70 -3.73 9.19
N VAL A 40 6.61 -2.75 9.27
CA VAL A 40 7.95 -2.99 9.83
C VAL A 40 7.89 -3.36 11.31
N PHE A 41 6.97 -2.75 12.08
CA PHE A 41 6.82 -3.07 13.51
C PHE A 41 6.36 -4.51 13.71
N LEU A 42 5.44 -4.99 12.87
CA LEU A 42 4.97 -6.38 12.94
C LEU A 42 6.11 -7.35 12.59
N ALA A 43 6.86 -7.08 11.53
CA ALA A 43 7.98 -7.91 11.10
C ALA A 43 9.07 -7.99 12.19
N VAL A 44 9.55 -6.84 12.68
CA VAL A 44 10.59 -6.75 13.71
C VAL A 44 10.15 -7.42 15.02
N THR A 45 8.92 -7.14 15.47
CA THR A 45 8.42 -7.72 16.74
C THR A 45 8.35 -9.23 16.66
N ARG A 46 7.92 -9.78 15.54
CA ARG A 46 7.83 -11.23 15.34
C ARG A 46 9.20 -11.88 15.34
N GLU A 47 10.15 -11.38 14.54
CA GLU A 47 11.49 -11.96 14.45
C GLU A 47 12.23 -11.90 15.80
N LEU A 48 12.22 -10.76 16.47
CA LEU A 48 12.87 -10.63 17.79
C LEU A 48 12.20 -11.48 18.88
N ARG A 49 10.88 -11.70 18.80
CA ARG A 49 10.18 -12.58 19.74
C ARG A 49 10.59 -14.03 19.55
N ASP A 50 10.67 -14.52 18.32
CA ASP A 50 11.04 -15.89 18.03
C ASP A 50 12.49 -16.18 18.48
N ARG A 51 13.39 -15.22 18.34
CA ARG A 51 14.76 -15.30 18.85
C ARG A 51 14.83 -15.34 20.37
N ARG A 52 14.12 -14.45 21.08
CA ARG A 52 14.08 -14.41 22.56
C ARG A 52 13.50 -15.70 23.15
N ALA A 53 12.61 -16.36 22.43
CA ALA A 53 12.01 -17.63 22.85
C ALA A 53 12.88 -18.86 22.52
N ASN A 54 14.08 -18.69 21.93
CA ASN A 54 14.96 -19.77 21.44
C ASN A 54 14.23 -20.77 20.53
N MET A 55 13.20 -20.29 19.80
CA MET A 55 12.39 -21.13 18.92
C MET A 55 13.12 -21.55 17.65
N GLN A 56 14.27 -20.97 17.37
CA GLN A 56 15.04 -21.23 16.15
C GLN A 56 15.45 -22.71 16.05
N GLU A 57 15.95 -23.32 17.13
CA GLU A 57 16.32 -24.72 17.13
C GLU A 57 15.14 -25.65 16.82
N LEU A 58 13.95 -25.35 17.37
CA LEU A 58 12.73 -26.11 17.12
C LEU A 58 12.23 -25.95 15.68
N ILE A 59 12.47 -24.81 15.06
CA ILE A 59 12.09 -24.52 13.67
C ILE A 59 13.02 -25.26 12.71
N TYR A 60 14.33 -25.29 12.98
CA TYR A 60 15.33 -25.97 12.14
C TYR A 60 15.24 -27.50 12.18
N VAL A 61 14.73 -28.08 13.27
CA VAL A 61 14.51 -29.55 13.38
C VAL A 61 13.31 -30.03 12.55
N ARG A 62 12.42 -29.14 12.11
CA ARG A 62 11.28 -29.50 11.27
C ARG A 62 11.73 -29.85 9.85
N ARG A 63 11.09 -30.86 9.24
CA ARG A 63 11.31 -31.32 7.85
C ARG A 63 10.88 -30.33 6.76
N SER A 64 10.61 -29.08 7.09
CA SER A 64 10.20 -28.03 6.12
C SER A 64 11.42 -27.30 5.59
N SER A 65 11.43 -26.95 4.30
CA SER A 65 12.50 -26.10 3.77
C SER A 65 12.46 -24.71 4.42
N SER A 66 13.62 -24.10 4.63
CA SER A 66 13.74 -22.75 5.19
C SER A 66 12.90 -21.73 4.39
N MET A 67 12.92 -21.87 3.07
CA MET A 67 12.13 -21.01 2.17
C MET A 67 10.63 -21.12 2.43
N THR A 68 10.10 -22.31 2.67
CA THR A 68 8.67 -22.49 2.99
C THR A 68 8.29 -21.80 4.30
N ILE A 69 9.17 -21.85 5.30
CA ILE A 69 8.96 -21.21 6.60
C ILE A 69 8.97 -19.68 6.43
N ILE A 70 9.99 -19.14 5.77
CA ILE A 70 10.12 -17.69 5.52
C ILE A 70 8.92 -17.18 4.71
N ALA A 71 8.60 -17.83 3.60
CA ALA A 71 7.49 -17.44 2.74
C ALA A 71 6.13 -17.49 3.47
N SER A 72 5.89 -18.53 4.29
CA SER A 72 4.64 -18.63 5.06
C SER A 72 4.53 -17.56 6.14
N ARG A 73 5.63 -17.21 6.80
CA ARG A 73 5.70 -16.12 7.77
C ARG A 73 5.43 -14.78 7.11
N TYR A 74 6.12 -14.51 6.01
CA TYR A 74 5.95 -13.31 5.21
C TYR A 74 4.50 -13.14 4.74
N LEU A 75 3.96 -14.15 4.08
CA LEU A 75 2.59 -14.12 3.56
C LEU A 75 1.56 -13.92 4.68
N SER A 76 1.73 -14.61 5.82
CA SER A 76 0.81 -14.44 6.96
C SER A 76 0.81 -13.00 7.49
N MET A 77 1.96 -12.32 7.54
CA MET A 77 2.03 -10.92 7.98
C MET A 77 1.39 -9.98 6.96
N VAL A 78 1.64 -10.18 5.66
CA VAL A 78 1.01 -9.38 4.60
C VAL A 78 -0.52 -9.52 4.66
N VAL A 79 -1.04 -10.74 4.76
CA VAL A 79 -2.48 -11.01 4.86
C VAL A 79 -3.07 -10.39 6.13
N MET A 80 -2.41 -10.54 7.28
CA MET A 80 -2.84 -9.99 8.56
C MET A 80 -2.99 -8.46 8.53
N ILE A 81 -2.13 -7.77 7.78
CA ILE A 81 -2.20 -6.31 7.60
C ILE A 81 -3.32 -5.94 6.61
N LEU A 82 -3.53 -6.71 5.56
CA LEU A 82 -4.53 -6.40 4.54
C LEU A 82 -5.97 -6.65 5.00
N ILE A 83 -6.21 -7.62 5.88
CA ILE A 83 -7.56 -7.90 6.41
C ILE A 83 -8.23 -6.64 7.00
N PRO A 84 -7.63 -5.91 7.96
CA PRO A 84 -8.23 -4.68 8.47
C PRO A 84 -8.36 -3.58 7.40
N VAL A 85 -7.46 -3.51 6.43
CA VAL A 85 -7.55 -2.53 5.33
C VAL A 85 -8.80 -2.80 4.47
N PHE A 86 -9.05 -4.07 4.12
CA PHE A 86 -10.27 -4.45 3.43
C PHE A 86 -11.52 -4.17 4.27
N ALA A 87 -11.50 -4.47 5.57
CA ALA A 87 -12.61 -4.19 6.46
C ALA A 87 -12.91 -2.67 6.53
N LEU A 88 -11.88 -1.84 6.65
CA LEU A 88 -12.02 -0.38 6.67
C LEU A 88 -12.52 0.20 5.33
N SER A 89 -12.29 -0.47 4.22
CA SER A 89 -12.75 -0.03 2.90
C SER A 89 -14.27 -0.22 2.68
N ILE A 90 -14.92 -1.06 3.49
CA ILE A 90 -16.36 -1.36 3.35
C ILE A 90 -17.21 -0.11 3.61
N GLN A 91 -16.89 0.65 4.63
CA GLN A 91 -17.67 1.84 5.00
C GLN A 91 -17.65 2.91 3.90
N PRO A 92 -16.51 3.40 3.40
CA PRO A 92 -16.49 4.36 2.31
C PRO A 92 -17.09 3.79 1.01
N LEU A 93 -16.91 2.51 0.71
CA LEU A 93 -17.56 1.86 -0.43
C LEU A 93 -19.08 1.93 -0.30
N ALA A 94 -19.65 1.58 0.85
CA ALA A 94 -21.09 1.63 1.09
C ALA A 94 -21.63 3.06 0.91
N GLY A 95 -20.93 4.07 1.42
CA GLY A 95 -21.27 5.47 1.24
C GLY A 95 -21.28 5.89 -0.23
N CYS A 96 -20.23 5.52 -0.97
CA CYS A 96 -20.14 5.80 -2.42
C CYS A 96 -21.24 5.12 -3.22
N VAL A 97 -21.56 3.86 -2.90
CA VAL A 97 -22.62 3.10 -3.58
C VAL A 97 -23.99 3.74 -3.32
N THR A 98 -24.27 4.14 -2.09
CA THR A 98 -25.54 4.78 -1.73
C THR A 98 -25.72 6.11 -2.48
N TYR A 99 -24.69 6.96 -2.49
CA TYR A 99 -24.72 8.22 -3.20
C TYR A 99 -24.87 8.03 -4.70
N ALA A 100 -24.06 7.17 -5.31
CA ALA A 100 -24.07 6.92 -6.75
C ALA A 100 -25.41 6.39 -7.24
N LYS A 101 -26.05 5.49 -6.47
CA LYS A 101 -27.43 5.01 -6.77
C LYS A 101 -28.44 6.13 -6.73
N THR A 102 -28.38 7.02 -5.72
CA THR A 102 -29.30 8.16 -5.60
C THR A 102 -29.12 9.16 -6.74
N ALA A 103 -27.87 9.35 -7.18
CA ALA A 103 -27.52 10.28 -8.25
C ALA A 103 -27.63 9.66 -9.67
N GLY A 104 -27.97 8.37 -9.80
CA GLY A 104 -28.04 7.68 -11.10
C GLY A 104 -26.67 7.47 -11.77
N ILE A 105 -25.58 7.44 -10.98
CA ILE A 105 -24.21 7.28 -11.46
C ILE A 105 -23.82 5.80 -11.43
N SER A 106 -22.99 5.36 -12.40
CA SER A 106 -22.47 3.99 -12.45
C SER A 106 -21.57 3.67 -11.25
N VAL A 107 -21.65 2.42 -10.75
CA VAL A 107 -20.92 1.95 -9.57
C VAL A 107 -19.95 0.84 -9.95
N ASP A 108 -18.67 1.01 -9.62
CA ASP A 108 -17.69 -0.10 -9.63
C ASP A 108 -17.52 -0.63 -8.19
N TYR A 109 -18.16 -1.77 -7.90
CA TYR A 109 -18.09 -2.43 -6.58
C TYR A 109 -16.71 -2.96 -6.24
N LEU A 110 -15.86 -3.20 -7.23
CA LEU A 110 -14.50 -3.72 -7.06
C LEU A 110 -13.43 -2.62 -7.02
N ALA A 111 -13.81 -1.34 -7.17
CA ALA A 111 -12.86 -0.24 -7.21
C ALA A 111 -11.90 -0.26 -6.01
N PHE A 112 -12.40 -0.36 -4.80
CA PHE A 112 -11.56 -0.41 -3.60
C PHE A 112 -10.62 -1.62 -3.58
N ALA A 113 -11.10 -2.81 -3.97
CA ALA A 113 -10.27 -3.99 -4.04
C ALA A 113 -9.14 -3.86 -5.08
N LYS A 114 -9.43 -3.28 -6.26
CA LYS A 114 -8.45 -3.01 -7.31
C LYS A 114 -7.35 -2.05 -6.81
N TYR A 115 -7.73 -0.96 -6.14
CA TYR A 115 -6.78 0.01 -5.60
C TYR A 115 -5.99 -0.55 -4.41
N ILE A 116 -6.60 -1.34 -3.52
CA ILE A 116 -5.88 -2.02 -2.44
C ILE A 116 -4.83 -2.98 -3.03
N ALA A 117 -5.19 -3.79 -4.01
CA ALA A 117 -4.27 -4.73 -4.65
C ALA A 117 -3.18 -4.03 -5.48
N GLY A 118 -3.56 -3.02 -6.27
CA GLY A 118 -2.62 -2.35 -7.18
C GLY A 118 -1.76 -1.27 -6.51
N TRP A 119 -2.26 -0.63 -5.46
CA TRP A 119 -1.57 0.51 -4.83
C TRP A 119 -0.97 0.16 -3.47
N LEU A 120 -1.74 -0.46 -2.56
CA LEU A 120 -1.32 -0.69 -1.19
C LEU A 120 -0.48 -1.97 -1.02
N LEU A 121 -0.89 -3.05 -1.66
CA LEU A 121 -0.23 -4.36 -1.52
C LEU A 121 1.28 -4.29 -1.78
N PRO A 122 1.80 -3.67 -2.87
CA PRO A 122 3.25 -3.60 -3.09
C PRO A 122 4.01 -2.86 -1.98
N THR A 123 3.41 -1.83 -1.37
CA THR A 123 4.01 -1.13 -0.22
C THR A 123 4.06 -2.04 1.00
N VAL A 124 2.97 -2.73 1.33
CA VAL A 124 2.93 -3.69 2.45
C VAL A 124 3.97 -4.80 2.22
N MET A 125 4.05 -5.31 0.99
CA MET A 125 5.00 -6.35 0.62
C MET A 125 6.45 -5.93 0.88
N VAL A 126 6.88 -4.79 0.36
CA VAL A 126 8.27 -4.36 0.47
C VAL A 126 8.64 -3.96 1.90
N VAL A 127 7.74 -3.27 2.62
CA VAL A 127 8.00 -2.86 4.01
C VAL A 127 8.10 -4.07 4.94
N THR A 128 7.23 -5.07 4.75
CA THR A 128 7.31 -6.33 5.52
C THR A 128 8.59 -7.10 5.20
N ALA A 129 8.93 -7.24 3.91
CA ALA A 129 10.12 -7.96 3.47
C ALA A 129 11.41 -7.32 3.99
N LEU A 130 11.54 -5.99 3.89
CA LEU A 130 12.69 -5.26 4.43
C LEU A 130 12.76 -5.33 5.95
N GLY A 131 11.61 -5.27 6.62
CA GLY A 131 11.53 -5.44 8.07
C GLY A 131 12.08 -6.81 8.51
N MET A 132 11.70 -7.88 7.84
CA MET A 132 12.21 -9.23 8.08
C MET A 132 13.71 -9.30 7.77
N LEU A 133 14.12 -8.93 6.56
CA LEU A 133 15.51 -9.04 6.10
C LEU A 133 16.48 -8.25 6.99
N LEU A 134 16.20 -7.00 7.28
CA LEU A 134 17.09 -6.18 8.10
C LEU A 134 17.16 -6.66 9.55
N THR A 135 16.05 -7.16 10.11
CA THR A 135 16.06 -7.74 11.46
C THR A 135 16.85 -9.04 11.50
N GLU A 136 16.72 -9.88 10.48
CA GLU A 136 17.50 -11.12 10.35
C GLU A 136 19.01 -10.85 10.23
N LEU A 137 19.40 -9.86 9.44
CA LEU A 137 20.81 -9.50 9.23
C LEU A 137 21.47 -8.81 10.43
N THR A 138 20.70 -8.06 11.23
CA THR A 138 21.27 -7.20 12.28
C THR A 138 20.99 -7.67 13.70
N ASP A 139 20.10 -8.65 13.86
CA ASP A 139 19.62 -9.12 15.15
C ASP A 139 19.01 -8.04 16.06
N THR A 140 18.66 -6.91 15.48
CA THR A 140 18.18 -5.72 16.20
C THR A 140 16.95 -5.10 15.55
N ALA A 141 16.35 -4.11 16.23
CA ALA A 141 15.26 -3.32 15.68
C ALA A 141 15.72 -2.22 14.69
N LEU A 142 16.93 -2.31 14.12
CA LEU A 142 17.47 -1.32 13.18
C LEU A 142 16.55 -1.09 11.98
N ALA A 143 15.83 -2.14 11.56
CA ALA A 143 14.85 -2.05 10.49
C ALA A 143 13.81 -0.93 10.70
N VAL A 144 13.40 -0.67 11.94
CA VAL A 144 12.44 0.41 12.27
C VAL A 144 13.04 1.77 11.96
N LEU A 145 14.32 2.00 12.29
CA LEU A 145 14.99 3.28 12.02
C LEU A 145 15.18 3.50 10.52
N VAL A 146 15.63 2.48 9.79
CA VAL A 146 15.82 2.55 8.34
C VAL A 146 14.50 2.80 7.63
N GLN A 147 13.46 2.05 7.99
CA GLN A 147 12.13 2.21 7.41
C GLN A 147 11.51 3.57 7.79
N GLY A 148 11.69 4.01 9.03
CA GLY A 148 11.21 5.32 9.48
C GLY A 148 11.85 6.47 8.69
N ALA A 149 13.14 6.42 8.44
CA ALA A 149 13.84 7.39 7.61
C ALA A 149 13.34 7.37 6.16
N TRP A 150 13.20 6.19 5.56
CA TRP A 150 12.68 6.06 4.19
C TRP A 150 11.23 6.54 4.07
N TRP A 151 10.37 6.18 5.04
CA TRP A 151 9.00 6.65 5.14
C TRP A 151 8.91 8.18 5.23
N PHE A 152 9.72 8.78 6.09
CA PHE A 152 9.78 10.23 6.27
C PHE A 152 10.18 10.93 4.97
N VAL A 153 11.28 10.52 4.34
CA VAL A 153 11.72 11.07 3.05
C VAL A 153 10.63 10.91 1.98
N SER A 154 9.97 9.75 1.91
CA SER A 154 8.92 9.48 0.93
C SER A 154 7.69 10.37 1.10
N ILE A 155 7.32 10.73 2.34
CA ILE A 155 6.22 11.67 2.60
C ILE A 155 6.58 13.06 2.10
N PHE A 156 7.78 13.57 2.41
CA PHE A 156 8.20 14.90 1.96
C PHE A 156 8.34 14.99 0.44
N MET A 157 8.84 13.94 -0.21
CA MET A 157 8.88 13.87 -1.66
C MET A 157 7.47 13.80 -2.27
N GLY A 158 6.56 13.05 -1.64
CA GLY A 158 5.16 12.94 -2.05
C GLY A 158 4.37 14.24 -1.89
N ALA A 159 4.70 15.07 -0.90
CA ALA A 159 4.05 16.37 -0.68
C ALA A 159 4.21 17.33 -1.87
N LYS A 160 5.26 17.18 -2.69
CA LYS A 160 5.47 17.98 -3.90
C LYS A 160 4.47 17.64 -5.03
N THR A 161 3.73 16.55 -4.90
CA THR A 161 2.77 16.04 -5.90
C THR A 161 1.32 16.23 -5.47
N MET A 162 1.03 17.28 -4.70
CA MET A 162 -0.30 17.53 -4.10
C MET A 162 -1.47 17.60 -5.10
N ASN A 163 -1.18 17.76 -6.38
CA ASN A 163 -2.23 17.86 -7.43
C ASN A 163 -2.37 16.57 -8.27
N GLY A 164 -1.70 15.49 -7.88
CA GLY A 164 -1.73 14.21 -8.60
C GLY A 164 -0.88 14.15 -9.88
N GLY A 165 -0.74 12.98 -10.45
CA GLY A 165 -0.11 12.77 -11.76
C GLY A 165 1.40 12.54 -11.78
N ARG A 166 2.13 12.86 -10.72
CA ARG A 166 3.59 12.65 -10.63
C ARG A 166 3.94 11.76 -9.46
N TYR A 167 3.96 10.46 -9.67
CA TYR A 167 4.16 9.49 -8.58
C TYR A 167 5.62 9.18 -8.28
N GLY A 168 6.56 9.39 -9.22
CA GLY A 168 7.98 9.15 -9.05
C GLY A 168 8.29 7.70 -8.62
N TRP A 169 9.46 7.51 -8.02
CA TRP A 169 9.92 6.25 -7.45
C TRP A 169 9.76 6.22 -5.91
N ASN A 170 8.72 6.89 -5.40
CA ASN A 170 8.47 6.99 -3.97
C ASN A 170 7.83 5.71 -3.43
N LEU A 171 8.19 5.33 -2.21
CA LEU A 171 7.50 4.28 -1.47
C LEU A 171 6.02 4.61 -1.26
N ILE A 172 5.73 5.89 -1.02
CA ILE A 172 4.40 6.45 -0.76
C ILE A 172 4.02 7.36 -1.92
N PRO A 173 3.47 6.84 -3.02
CA PRO A 173 2.96 7.68 -4.09
C PRO A 173 1.70 8.39 -3.61
N ARG A 174 1.59 9.70 -3.89
CA ARG A 174 0.49 10.55 -3.44
C ARG A 174 -0.28 11.14 -4.61
N HIS A 175 -1.60 11.10 -4.52
CA HIS A 175 -2.51 11.79 -5.43
C HIS A 175 -3.29 12.92 -4.75
N ASN A 176 -3.66 12.72 -3.49
CA ASN A 176 -4.21 13.70 -2.55
C ASN A 176 -5.52 14.39 -2.98
N THR A 177 -6.22 13.86 -3.96
CA THR A 177 -7.51 14.39 -4.43
C THR A 177 -8.38 13.29 -5.02
N ILE A 178 -9.70 13.44 -4.94
CA ILE A 178 -10.65 12.60 -5.70
C ILE A 178 -10.75 13.06 -7.17
N LEU A 179 -10.34 14.29 -7.44
CA LEU A 179 -10.40 14.93 -8.75
C LEU A 179 -9.11 14.70 -9.54
N ASN A 180 -8.91 15.48 -10.63
CA ASN A 180 -7.73 15.40 -11.48
C ASN A 180 -7.50 14.00 -12.09
N TYR A 181 -8.56 13.47 -12.71
CA TYR A 181 -8.47 12.18 -13.39
C TYR A 181 -7.48 12.17 -14.55
N SER A 182 -7.39 13.28 -15.30
CA SER A 182 -6.41 13.45 -16.37
C SER A 182 -4.97 13.30 -15.87
N GLY A 183 -4.61 13.95 -14.75
CA GLY A 183 -3.30 13.78 -14.13
C GLY A 183 -3.04 12.37 -13.60
N TYR A 184 -4.07 11.65 -13.14
CA TYR A 184 -3.96 10.23 -12.80
C TYR A 184 -3.65 9.40 -14.05
N GLN A 185 -4.37 9.61 -15.15
CA GLN A 185 -4.15 8.87 -16.40
C GLN A 185 -2.75 9.10 -16.99
N GLU A 186 -2.26 10.33 -16.96
CA GLU A 186 -0.89 10.65 -17.40
C GLU A 186 0.17 9.95 -16.53
N GLY A 187 -0.08 9.85 -15.23
CA GLY A 187 0.88 9.26 -14.27
C GLY A 187 0.73 7.75 -14.04
N VAL A 188 -0.34 7.11 -14.55
CA VAL A 188 -0.65 5.72 -14.22
C VAL A 188 0.43 4.73 -14.65
N SER A 189 1.08 4.94 -15.79
CA SER A 189 2.16 4.09 -16.28
C SER A 189 3.37 4.12 -15.34
N GLN A 190 3.73 5.32 -14.85
CA GLN A 190 4.79 5.49 -13.87
C GLN A 190 4.41 4.86 -12.53
N LEU A 191 3.16 5.01 -12.10
CA LEU A 191 2.66 4.37 -10.88
C LEU A 191 2.74 2.85 -10.99
N LEU A 192 2.30 2.26 -12.10
CA LEU A 192 2.39 0.81 -12.31
C LEU A 192 3.83 0.31 -12.29
N SER A 193 4.73 0.99 -12.99
CA SER A 193 6.17 0.65 -12.98
C SER A 193 6.75 0.70 -11.56
N ASN A 194 6.40 1.72 -10.80
CA ASN A 194 6.78 1.86 -9.41
C ASN A 194 6.26 0.68 -8.56
N ARG A 195 4.98 0.31 -8.72
CA ARG A 195 4.37 -0.79 -7.95
C ARG A 195 4.96 -2.14 -8.29
N ILE A 196 5.23 -2.41 -9.56
CA ILE A 196 5.92 -3.62 -10.02
C ILE A 196 7.34 -3.68 -9.42
N LEU A 197 8.08 -2.58 -9.44
CA LEU A 197 9.41 -2.52 -8.84
C LEU A 197 9.37 -2.89 -7.35
N TYR A 198 8.47 -2.29 -6.57
CA TYR A 198 8.38 -2.59 -5.13
C TYR A 198 7.93 -4.02 -4.83
N ALA A 199 7.00 -4.56 -5.61
CA ALA A 199 6.62 -5.97 -5.50
C ALA A 199 7.80 -6.90 -5.82
N SER A 200 8.57 -6.59 -6.87
CA SER A 200 9.77 -7.36 -7.25
C SER A 200 10.86 -7.30 -6.18
N LEU A 201 11.13 -6.12 -5.64
CA LEU A 201 12.08 -5.94 -4.53
C LEU A 201 11.66 -6.73 -3.29
N ALA A 202 10.37 -6.79 -2.98
CA ALA A 202 9.87 -7.59 -1.87
C ALA A 202 10.12 -9.09 -2.08
N VAL A 203 9.86 -9.61 -3.28
CA VAL A 203 10.11 -11.02 -3.63
C VAL A 203 11.60 -11.34 -3.53
N ILE A 204 12.47 -10.47 -4.06
CA ILE A 204 13.92 -10.64 -3.96
C ILE A 204 14.35 -10.66 -2.48
N ALA A 205 13.90 -9.70 -1.68
CA ALA A 205 14.27 -9.61 -0.27
C ALA A 205 13.83 -10.81 0.58
N VAL A 206 12.72 -11.47 0.22
CA VAL A 206 12.23 -12.69 0.89
C VAL A 206 13.01 -13.93 0.42
N SER A 207 13.59 -13.90 -0.78
CA SER A 207 14.31 -15.04 -1.37
C SER A 207 15.81 -15.10 -0.98
N VAL A 208 16.34 -14.04 -0.38
CA VAL A 208 17.72 -13.97 0.15
C VAL A 208 17.78 -14.50 1.58
#